data_475abcf5f024f4a963f2c6a9753d8026
#
_entry.id   475abcf5f024f4a963f2c6a9753d8026
#
_cell.length_a   1.000
_cell.length_b   1.000
_cell.length_c   1.000
_cell.angle_alpha   90.00
_cell.angle_beta   90.00
_cell.angle_gamma   90.00
#
_symmetry.space_group_name_H-M   'P 1'
#
loop_
_entity.id
_entity.type
_entity.pdbx_description
1 polymer ?
#
loop_
_entity_poly.entity_id
_entity_poly.type
_entity_poly.pdbx_seq_one_letter_code
_entity_poly.pdbx_strand_id
1 'polypeptide(L)'
;MPSYDPPLRPPKQARSQRTLDRISQASLELMEEGGVESATVAAIVERAETSVGSFYARFSGKDDLIRYLQDRIWSEARNRWDAALAGQDWGALSIESVVEGVVTLLLRSFRADYHQREVLGRERRQDEEGARRVFEFHQHILATVTPLFLAHQKEITHPDPEWAIRLGYRFAVGAIREILELEEAVGVVDGAATADGLIPELARAWIAYLGAGGPDPASAGSGEVDFFDPWG
;
A
#
# COMPACT_ATOMS: atom_id res chain seq x y z
N MET A 1 50.96 14.79 -16.21
CA MET A 1 50.16 13.68 -16.80
C MET A 1 48.99 13.42 -15.90
N PRO A 2 47.75 13.62 -16.31
CA PRO A 2 46.59 13.28 -15.49
C PRO A 2 46.48 11.76 -15.43
N SER A 3 46.46 11.19 -14.23
CA SER A 3 46.21 9.77 -13.99
C SER A 3 44.76 9.47 -14.34
N TYR A 4 44.54 8.67 -15.36
CA TYR A 4 43.26 8.09 -15.67
C TYR A 4 42.93 7.00 -14.64
N ASP A 5 42.05 7.33 -13.73
CA ASP A 5 41.50 6.36 -12.79
C ASP A 5 40.28 5.68 -13.44
N PRO A 6 40.36 4.38 -13.78
CA PRO A 6 39.20 3.71 -14.44
C PRO A 6 38.03 3.65 -13.43
N PRO A 7 36.79 3.85 -13.89
CA PRO A 7 35.62 3.82 -13.01
C PRO A 7 35.56 2.48 -12.27
N LEU A 8 35.52 2.55 -10.96
CA LEU A 8 35.39 1.40 -10.05
C LEU A 8 34.21 0.52 -10.51
N ARG A 9 34.51 -0.72 -10.88
CA ARG A 9 33.46 -1.69 -11.25
C ARG A 9 32.59 -1.93 -10.02
N PRO A 10 31.26 -1.74 -10.08
CA PRO A 10 30.39 -1.99 -8.94
C PRO A 10 30.56 -3.44 -8.46
N PRO A 11 30.49 -3.68 -7.14
CA PRO A 11 30.59 -5.01 -6.57
C PRO A 11 29.67 -6.00 -7.28
N LYS A 12 30.04 -7.28 -7.35
CA LYS A 12 29.24 -8.34 -8.00
C LYS A 12 27.78 -8.35 -7.47
N GLN A 13 27.62 -8.07 -6.20
CA GLN A 13 26.31 -8.01 -5.52
C GLN A 13 25.45 -6.84 -6.06
N ALA A 14 26.02 -5.64 -6.22
CA ALA A 14 25.31 -4.48 -6.77
C ALA A 14 24.88 -4.70 -8.24
N ARG A 15 25.73 -5.37 -9.03
CA ARG A 15 25.39 -5.73 -10.42
C ARG A 15 24.28 -6.78 -10.47
N SER A 16 24.33 -7.76 -9.57
CA SER A 16 23.30 -8.78 -9.44
C SER A 16 21.96 -8.16 -9.04
N GLN A 17 21.95 -7.23 -8.08
CA GLN A 17 20.75 -6.51 -7.64
C GLN A 17 20.13 -5.70 -8.78
N ARG A 18 20.93 -4.90 -9.50
CA ARG A 18 20.44 -4.13 -10.65
C ARG A 18 19.79 -5.00 -11.74
N THR A 19 20.33 -6.20 -11.96
CA THR A 19 19.74 -7.14 -12.94
C THR A 19 18.41 -7.68 -12.43
N LEU A 20 18.31 -7.98 -11.13
CA LEU A 20 17.08 -8.41 -10.49
C LEU A 20 16.01 -7.32 -10.58
N ASP A 21 16.36 -6.07 -10.28
CA ASP A 21 15.45 -4.93 -10.36
C ASP A 21 14.94 -4.70 -11.78
N ARG A 22 15.81 -4.81 -12.81
CA ARG A 22 15.39 -4.69 -14.22
C ARG A 22 14.44 -5.83 -14.64
N ILE A 23 14.72 -7.07 -14.25
CA ILE A 23 13.82 -8.19 -14.50
C ILE A 23 12.46 -7.97 -13.83
N SER A 24 12.46 -7.54 -12.58
CA SER A 24 11.24 -7.27 -11.82
C SER A 24 10.41 -6.17 -12.46
N GLN A 25 11.04 -5.04 -12.80
CA GLN A 25 10.38 -3.90 -13.43
C GLN A 25 9.81 -4.27 -14.81
N ALA A 26 10.61 -4.88 -15.67
CA ALA A 26 10.16 -5.34 -16.99
C ALA A 26 8.99 -6.33 -16.90
N SER A 27 8.98 -7.17 -15.89
CA SER A 27 7.90 -8.15 -15.68
C SER A 27 6.60 -7.46 -15.27
N LEU A 28 6.66 -6.49 -14.35
CA LEU A 28 5.48 -5.73 -13.93
C LEU A 28 4.89 -4.93 -15.08
N GLU A 29 5.72 -4.22 -15.85
CA GLU A 29 5.30 -3.46 -17.03
C GLU A 29 4.59 -4.34 -18.06
N LEU A 30 5.17 -5.50 -18.41
CA LEU A 30 4.55 -6.44 -19.33
C LEU A 30 3.21 -6.96 -18.81
N MET A 31 3.13 -7.26 -17.51
CA MET A 31 1.90 -7.73 -16.88
C MET A 31 0.82 -6.65 -16.84
N GLU A 32 1.19 -5.39 -16.63
CA GLU A 32 0.27 -4.25 -16.67
C GLU A 32 -0.26 -3.99 -18.09
N GLU A 33 0.60 -4.12 -19.12
CA GLU A 33 0.24 -3.92 -20.52
C GLU A 33 -0.68 -5.02 -21.09
N GLY A 34 -0.47 -6.29 -20.71
CA GLY A 34 -1.12 -7.42 -21.37
C GLY A 34 -1.51 -8.59 -20.45
N GLY A 35 -1.57 -8.35 -19.15
CA GLY A 35 -1.84 -9.40 -18.15
C GLY A 35 -0.64 -10.31 -17.92
N VAL A 36 -0.77 -11.20 -16.95
CA VAL A 36 0.32 -12.10 -16.54
C VAL A 36 0.83 -12.96 -17.70
N GLU A 37 -0.04 -13.33 -18.65
CA GLU A 37 0.35 -14.17 -19.78
C GLU A 37 1.32 -13.48 -20.74
N SER A 38 1.28 -12.14 -20.85
CA SER A 38 2.20 -11.37 -21.71
C SER A 38 3.66 -11.43 -21.22
N ALA A 39 3.88 -11.61 -19.91
CA ALA A 39 5.20 -11.67 -19.30
C ALA A 39 5.86 -13.05 -19.51
N THR A 40 6.17 -13.39 -20.76
CA THR A 40 6.98 -14.58 -21.08
C THR A 40 8.44 -14.34 -20.72
N VAL A 41 9.21 -15.41 -20.42
CA VAL A 41 10.65 -15.28 -20.13
C VAL A 41 11.39 -14.57 -21.27
N ALA A 42 11.02 -14.85 -22.52
CA ALA A 42 11.62 -14.19 -23.69
C ALA A 42 11.34 -12.68 -23.69
N ALA A 43 10.08 -12.26 -23.52
CA ALA A 43 9.70 -10.85 -23.46
C ALA A 43 10.35 -10.12 -22.27
N ILE A 44 10.39 -10.77 -21.10
CA ILE A 44 11.00 -10.20 -19.89
C ILE A 44 12.50 -9.94 -20.10
N VAL A 45 13.27 -10.90 -20.63
CA VAL A 45 14.71 -10.72 -20.79
C VAL A 45 15.05 -9.72 -21.89
N GLU A 46 14.22 -9.63 -22.94
CA GLU A 46 14.31 -8.61 -23.98
C GLU A 46 14.09 -7.21 -23.38
N ARG A 47 12.96 -6.98 -22.70
CA ARG A 47 12.61 -5.69 -22.05
C ARG A 47 13.61 -5.30 -20.96
N ALA A 48 14.07 -6.27 -20.17
CA ALA A 48 15.08 -6.07 -19.12
C ALA A 48 16.51 -5.91 -19.66
N GLU A 49 16.73 -5.97 -20.96
CA GLU A 49 18.06 -5.95 -21.59
C GLU A 49 19.04 -6.91 -20.91
N THR A 50 18.61 -8.16 -20.71
CA THR A 50 19.40 -9.19 -20.03
C THR A 50 19.36 -10.50 -20.80
N SER A 51 20.03 -11.55 -20.29
CA SER A 51 20.05 -12.85 -20.92
C SER A 51 19.10 -13.84 -20.24
N VAL A 52 18.64 -14.84 -20.99
CA VAL A 52 17.87 -15.98 -20.47
C VAL A 52 18.62 -16.68 -19.33
N GLY A 53 19.95 -16.82 -19.46
CA GLY A 53 20.79 -17.38 -18.40
C GLY A 53 20.78 -16.52 -17.12
N SER A 54 20.71 -15.19 -17.25
CA SER A 54 20.58 -14.28 -16.10
C SER A 54 19.24 -14.42 -15.39
N PHE A 55 18.17 -14.72 -16.12
CA PHE A 55 16.86 -15.02 -15.56
C PHE A 55 16.88 -16.34 -14.78
N TYR A 56 17.31 -17.43 -15.40
CA TYR A 56 17.33 -18.75 -14.77
C TYR A 56 18.37 -18.90 -13.65
N ALA A 57 19.34 -18.01 -13.57
CA ALA A 57 20.23 -17.91 -12.40
C ALA A 57 19.53 -17.41 -11.13
N ARG A 58 18.30 -16.86 -11.23
CA ARG A 58 17.52 -16.27 -10.13
C ARG A 58 16.19 -16.94 -9.90
N PHE A 59 15.52 -17.32 -10.94
CA PHE A 59 14.17 -17.88 -10.93
C PHE A 59 14.14 -19.22 -11.63
N SER A 60 13.48 -20.21 -11.04
CA SER A 60 13.26 -21.52 -11.67
C SER A 60 12.28 -21.45 -12.85
N GLY A 61 11.45 -20.41 -12.89
CA GLY A 61 10.46 -20.15 -13.92
C GLY A 61 9.61 -18.92 -13.60
N LYS A 62 8.59 -18.69 -14.44
CA LYS A 62 7.65 -17.56 -14.30
C LYS A 62 6.91 -17.56 -12.96
N ASP A 63 6.48 -18.72 -12.48
CA ASP A 63 5.77 -18.83 -11.18
C ASP A 63 6.64 -18.41 -9.99
N ASP A 64 7.92 -18.71 -10.05
CA ASP A 64 8.88 -18.32 -9.03
C ASP A 64 9.10 -16.79 -9.03
N LEU A 65 9.21 -16.20 -10.22
CA LEU A 65 9.24 -14.76 -10.39
C LEU A 65 7.96 -14.10 -9.86
N ILE A 66 6.77 -14.63 -10.17
CA ILE A 66 5.50 -14.07 -9.71
C ILE A 66 5.42 -14.09 -8.17
N ARG A 67 5.81 -15.19 -7.53
CA ARG A 67 5.88 -15.26 -6.06
C ARG A 67 6.83 -14.20 -5.49
N TYR A 68 8.01 -14.07 -6.08
CA TYR A 68 8.97 -13.04 -5.68
C TYR A 68 8.39 -11.62 -5.81
N LEU A 69 7.71 -11.31 -6.92
CA LEU A 69 7.09 -10.00 -7.13
C LEU A 69 5.97 -9.73 -6.11
N GLN A 70 5.15 -10.72 -5.81
CA GLN A 70 4.12 -10.61 -4.78
C GLN A 70 4.73 -10.32 -3.40
N ASP A 71 5.74 -11.10 -2.98
CA ASP A 71 6.41 -10.91 -1.70
C ASP A 71 7.05 -9.52 -1.60
N ARG A 72 7.66 -9.05 -2.70
CA ARG A 72 8.25 -7.72 -2.80
C ARG A 72 7.20 -6.62 -2.62
N ILE A 73 6.09 -6.67 -3.36
CA ILE A 73 5.02 -5.65 -3.29
C ILE A 73 4.45 -5.56 -1.88
N TRP A 74 4.16 -6.69 -1.24
CA TRP A 74 3.63 -6.68 0.13
C TRP A 74 4.65 -6.20 1.16
N SER A 75 5.94 -6.51 0.96
CA SER A 75 7.01 -6.02 1.83
C SER A 75 7.19 -4.51 1.67
N GLU A 76 7.20 -4.00 0.44
CA GLU A 76 7.30 -2.58 0.14
C GLU A 76 6.09 -1.81 0.67
N ALA A 77 4.87 -2.36 0.54
CA ALA A 77 3.66 -1.78 1.09
C ALA A 77 3.74 -1.63 2.62
N ARG A 78 4.23 -2.66 3.32
CA ARG A 78 4.46 -2.60 4.78
C ARG A 78 5.48 -1.52 5.14
N ASN A 79 6.61 -1.50 4.46
CA ASN A 79 7.67 -0.53 4.74
C ASN A 79 7.19 0.91 4.53
N ARG A 80 6.42 1.18 3.47
CA ARG A 80 5.82 2.50 3.23
C ARG A 80 4.80 2.86 4.31
N TRP A 81 3.96 1.92 4.70
CA TRP A 81 3.01 2.11 5.80
C TRP A 81 3.72 2.49 7.10
N ASP A 82 4.75 1.72 7.48
CA ASP A 82 5.50 1.97 8.71
C ASP A 82 6.24 3.32 8.66
N ALA A 83 6.81 3.67 7.50
CA ALA A 83 7.47 4.96 7.31
C ALA A 83 6.50 6.14 7.43
N ALA A 84 5.28 6.01 6.85
CA ALA A 84 4.25 7.04 6.95
C ALA A 84 3.77 7.22 8.39
N LEU A 85 3.56 6.13 9.14
CA LEU A 85 3.21 6.22 10.55
C LEU A 85 4.31 6.87 11.41
N ALA A 86 5.57 6.51 11.16
CA ALA A 86 6.70 7.05 11.91
C ALA A 86 6.93 8.56 11.63
N GLY A 87 6.47 9.07 10.50
CA GLY A 87 6.63 10.48 10.11
C GLY A 87 5.73 11.45 10.86
N GLN A 88 4.77 10.96 11.67
CA GLN A 88 3.76 11.78 12.36
C GLN A 88 3.80 11.61 13.88
N ASP A 89 3.68 12.72 14.61
CA ASP A 89 3.42 12.70 16.06
C ASP A 89 1.92 12.52 16.35
N TRP A 90 1.47 11.27 16.34
CA TRP A 90 0.07 10.91 16.58
C TRP A 90 -0.42 11.25 17.98
N GLY A 91 0.49 11.33 18.96
CA GLY A 91 0.12 11.62 20.34
C GLY A 91 -0.29 13.06 20.58
N ALA A 92 0.04 13.97 19.67
CA ALA A 92 -0.33 15.39 19.74
C ALA A 92 -1.66 15.70 19.03
N LEU A 93 -2.24 14.74 18.31
CA LEU A 93 -3.45 14.92 17.52
C LEU A 93 -4.72 14.65 18.33
N SER A 94 -5.86 15.24 17.93
CA SER A 94 -7.19 14.83 18.39
C SER A 94 -7.60 13.48 17.81
N ILE A 95 -8.59 12.82 18.40
CA ILE A 95 -9.10 11.53 17.87
C ILE A 95 -9.64 11.70 16.43
N GLU A 96 -10.26 12.82 16.11
CA GLU A 96 -10.75 13.14 14.77
C GLU A 96 -9.60 13.18 13.75
N SER A 97 -8.52 13.90 14.11
CA SER A 97 -7.33 14.00 13.26
C SER A 97 -6.63 12.64 13.11
N VAL A 98 -6.59 11.82 14.15
CA VAL A 98 -6.07 10.44 14.08
C VAL A 98 -6.89 9.61 13.10
N VAL A 99 -8.23 9.65 13.20
CA VAL A 99 -9.11 8.89 12.29
C VAL A 99 -8.94 9.33 10.84
N GLU A 100 -8.98 10.65 10.59
CA GLU A 100 -8.83 11.22 9.25
C GLU A 100 -7.47 10.89 8.66
N GLY A 101 -6.41 11.00 9.46
CA GLY A 101 -5.06 10.64 9.08
C GLY A 101 -4.94 9.16 8.70
N VAL A 102 -5.48 8.27 9.51
CA VAL A 102 -5.48 6.83 9.23
C VAL A 102 -6.25 6.51 7.95
N VAL A 103 -7.43 7.11 7.72
CA VAL A 103 -8.21 6.92 6.48
C VAL A 103 -7.41 7.43 5.27
N THR A 104 -6.74 8.57 5.38
CA THR A 104 -5.87 9.12 4.32
C THR A 104 -4.73 8.16 4.00
N LEU A 105 -4.03 7.65 5.01
CA LEU A 105 -2.96 6.68 4.81
C LEU A 105 -3.45 5.37 4.18
N LEU A 106 -4.63 4.90 4.58
CA LEU A 106 -5.25 3.72 3.96
C LEU A 106 -5.48 3.95 2.47
N LEU A 107 -6.12 5.08 2.10
CA LEU A 107 -6.35 5.40 0.69
C LEU A 107 -5.05 5.45 -0.10
N ARG A 108 -4.04 6.19 0.38
CA ARG A 108 -2.72 6.28 -0.27
C ARG A 108 -2.06 4.91 -0.42
N SER A 109 -2.06 4.10 0.64
CA SER A 109 -1.49 2.75 0.62
C SER A 109 -2.20 1.82 -0.36
N PHE A 110 -3.53 1.91 -0.48
CA PHE A 110 -4.28 1.07 -1.42
C PHE A 110 -4.11 1.55 -2.87
N ARG A 111 -4.08 2.86 -3.11
CA ARG A 111 -3.91 3.44 -4.45
C ARG A 111 -2.52 3.17 -5.03
N ALA A 112 -1.47 3.30 -4.23
CA ALA A 112 -0.08 3.22 -4.69
C ALA A 112 0.29 1.94 -5.46
N ASP A 113 -0.23 0.79 -5.03
CA ASP A 113 0.09 -0.50 -5.64
C ASP A 113 -1.16 -1.19 -6.23
N TYR A 114 -2.23 -0.43 -6.47
CA TYR A 114 -3.53 -0.98 -6.86
C TYR A 114 -3.42 -1.86 -8.11
N HIS A 115 -2.87 -1.32 -9.19
CA HIS A 115 -2.70 -2.04 -10.46
C HIS A 115 -1.83 -3.29 -10.32
N GLN A 116 -0.70 -3.19 -9.63
CA GLN A 116 0.22 -4.30 -9.46
C GLN A 116 -0.41 -5.44 -8.65
N ARG A 117 -1.14 -5.08 -7.58
CA ARG A 117 -1.87 -6.06 -6.76
C ARG A 117 -3.02 -6.71 -7.52
N GLU A 118 -3.74 -5.95 -8.35
CA GLU A 118 -4.81 -6.48 -9.19
C GLU A 118 -4.26 -7.44 -10.23
N VAL A 119 -3.25 -7.03 -11.01
CA VAL A 119 -2.65 -7.86 -12.06
C VAL A 119 -2.09 -9.16 -11.49
N LEU A 120 -1.33 -9.09 -10.38
CA LEU A 120 -0.76 -10.26 -9.75
C LEU A 120 -1.76 -11.06 -8.89
N GLY A 121 -2.86 -10.42 -8.48
CA GLY A 121 -3.88 -11.02 -7.63
C GLY A 121 -5.03 -11.68 -8.38
N ARG A 122 -5.36 -11.25 -9.62
CA ARG A 122 -6.48 -11.79 -10.39
C ARG A 122 -6.35 -13.29 -10.64
N GLU A 123 -5.16 -13.77 -10.94
CA GLU A 123 -4.93 -15.18 -11.20
C GLU A 123 -4.91 -16.05 -9.93
N ARG A 124 -4.61 -15.47 -8.76
CA ARG A 124 -4.36 -16.20 -7.53
C ARG A 124 -5.25 -15.80 -6.34
N ARG A 125 -6.36 -15.10 -6.55
CA ARG A 125 -7.35 -14.82 -5.48
C ARG A 125 -7.93 -16.10 -4.85
N GLN A 126 -7.76 -17.25 -5.49
CA GLN A 126 -8.14 -18.57 -4.99
C GLN A 126 -6.98 -19.33 -4.34
N ASP A 127 -5.76 -18.74 -4.34
CA ASP A 127 -4.58 -19.34 -3.72
C ASP A 127 -4.55 -18.97 -2.23
N GLU A 128 -4.43 -19.98 -1.38
CA GLU A 128 -4.34 -19.84 0.08
C GLU A 128 -3.18 -18.91 0.50
N GLU A 129 -2.07 -18.96 -0.22
CA GLU A 129 -0.91 -18.13 0.05
C GLU A 129 -1.15 -16.65 -0.26
N GLY A 130 -1.85 -16.34 -1.37
CA GLY A 130 -2.28 -14.97 -1.69
C GLY A 130 -3.22 -14.39 -0.64
N ALA A 131 -4.22 -15.18 -0.22
CA ALA A 131 -5.15 -14.80 0.85
C ALA A 131 -4.42 -14.55 2.18
N ARG A 132 -3.40 -15.38 2.50
CA ARG A 132 -2.57 -15.22 3.70
C ARG A 132 -1.78 -13.91 3.69
N ARG A 133 -1.15 -13.53 2.57
CA ARG A 133 -0.41 -12.26 2.43
C ARG A 133 -1.32 -11.05 2.65
N VAL A 134 -2.50 -11.05 2.06
CA VAL A 134 -3.53 -10.01 2.27
C VAL A 134 -3.90 -9.94 3.75
N PHE A 135 -4.19 -11.07 4.37
CA PHE A 135 -4.54 -11.15 5.79
C PHE A 135 -3.42 -10.60 6.68
N GLU A 136 -2.17 -11.03 6.44
CA GLU A 136 -1.00 -10.58 7.20
C GLU A 136 -0.80 -9.06 7.08
N PHE A 137 -1.01 -8.49 5.90
CA PHE A 137 -0.93 -7.04 5.71
C PHE A 137 -2.03 -6.29 6.50
N HIS A 138 -3.27 -6.76 6.45
CA HIS A 138 -4.36 -6.18 7.24
C HIS A 138 -4.12 -6.31 8.74
N GLN A 139 -3.57 -7.43 9.21
CA GLN A 139 -3.20 -7.61 10.62
C GLN A 139 -2.08 -6.65 11.03
N HIS A 140 -1.09 -6.43 10.16
CA HIS A 140 -0.01 -5.47 10.40
C HIS A 140 -0.56 -4.05 10.55
N ILE A 141 -1.43 -3.60 9.64
CA ILE A 141 -2.08 -2.28 9.75
C ILE A 141 -2.85 -2.17 11.08
N LEU A 142 -3.70 -3.14 11.39
CA LEU A 142 -4.47 -3.12 12.63
C LEU A 142 -3.59 -3.09 13.87
N ALA A 143 -2.48 -3.84 13.89
CA ALA A 143 -1.54 -3.85 15.01
C ALA A 143 -0.88 -2.48 15.23
N THR A 144 -0.65 -1.72 14.15
CA THR A 144 -0.01 -0.40 14.22
C THR A 144 -1.00 0.73 14.52
N VAL A 145 -2.24 0.68 14.01
CA VAL A 145 -3.23 1.75 14.24
C VAL A 145 -3.99 1.60 15.55
N THR A 146 -4.26 0.37 16.00
CA THR A 146 -5.06 0.16 17.23
C THR A 146 -4.49 0.92 18.43
N PRO A 147 -3.17 0.92 18.71
CA PRO A 147 -2.61 1.71 19.81
C PRO A 147 -2.83 3.22 19.67
N LEU A 148 -2.85 3.77 18.45
CA LEU A 148 -3.10 5.19 18.20
C LEU A 148 -4.50 5.60 18.67
N PHE A 149 -5.50 4.80 18.34
CA PHE A 149 -6.88 5.02 18.79
C PHE A 149 -7.03 4.80 20.30
N LEU A 150 -6.41 3.77 20.87
CA LEU A 150 -6.49 3.47 22.28
C LEU A 150 -5.80 4.51 23.17
N ALA A 151 -4.88 5.31 22.64
CA ALA A 151 -4.35 6.49 23.34
C ALA A 151 -5.48 7.49 23.66
N HIS A 152 -6.56 7.50 22.86
CA HIS A 152 -7.77 8.32 23.05
C HIS A 152 -8.94 7.54 23.67
N GLN A 153 -8.68 6.41 24.34
CA GLN A 153 -9.74 5.53 24.86
C GLN A 153 -10.79 6.27 25.72
N LYS A 154 -10.41 7.35 26.41
CA LYS A 154 -11.34 8.13 27.26
C LYS A 154 -12.38 8.93 26.44
N GLU A 155 -12.09 9.19 25.18
CA GLU A 155 -12.96 9.91 24.24
C GLU A 155 -13.88 8.95 23.48
N ILE A 156 -13.57 7.64 23.50
CA ILE A 156 -14.34 6.58 22.81
C ILE A 156 -15.42 6.06 23.78
N THR A 157 -16.69 6.27 23.43
CA THR A 157 -17.83 5.83 24.24
C THR A 157 -18.42 4.49 23.81
N HIS A 158 -17.95 3.91 22.68
CA HIS A 158 -18.38 2.58 22.25
C HIS A 158 -18.03 1.52 23.32
N PRO A 159 -18.96 0.61 23.69
CA PRO A 159 -18.77 -0.36 24.77
C PRO A 159 -17.60 -1.33 24.56
N ASP A 160 -17.19 -1.54 23.29
CA ASP A 160 -16.02 -2.32 22.92
C ASP A 160 -15.17 -1.50 21.94
N PRO A 161 -14.21 -0.67 22.44
CA PRO A 161 -13.38 0.18 21.60
C PRO A 161 -12.54 -0.59 20.57
N GLU A 162 -11.97 -1.73 20.95
CA GLU A 162 -11.15 -2.51 20.03
C GLU A 162 -11.98 -3.07 18.87
N TRP A 163 -13.20 -3.54 19.16
CA TRP A 163 -14.11 -3.98 18.12
C TRP A 163 -14.50 -2.83 17.19
N ALA A 164 -14.81 -1.66 17.74
CA ALA A 164 -15.18 -0.48 16.96
C ALA A 164 -14.05 0.00 16.04
N ILE A 165 -12.81 -0.02 16.53
CA ILE A 165 -11.62 0.27 15.70
C ILE A 165 -11.51 -0.73 14.53
N ARG A 166 -11.61 -2.02 14.83
CA ARG A 166 -11.50 -3.07 13.80
C ARG A 166 -12.62 -3.01 12.77
N LEU A 167 -13.84 -2.73 13.20
CA LEU A 167 -14.99 -2.66 12.30
C LEU A 167 -14.93 -1.39 11.42
N GLY A 168 -14.60 -0.24 12.00
CA GLY A 168 -14.40 1.00 11.24
C GLY A 168 -13.27 0.87 10.20
N TYR A 169 -12.17 0.24 10.58
CA TYR A 169 -11.10 -0.13 9.63
C TYR A 169 -11.65 -0.96 8.46
N ARG A 170 -12.47 -1.99 8.71
CA ARG A 170 -13.06 -2.83 7.66
C ARG A 170 -13.99 -2.05 6.75
N PHE A 171 -14.78 -1.14 7.30
CA PHE A 171 -15.65 -0.24 6.52
C PHE A 171 -14.82 0.68 5.63
N ALA A 172 -13.79 1.32 6.17
CA ALA A 172 -12.91 2.19 5.40
C ALA A 172 -12.23 1.44 4.26
N VAL A 173 -11.61 0.28 4.54
CA VAL A 173 -10.95 -0.54 3.51
C VAL A 173 -11.95 -1.05 2.47
N GLY A 174 -13.15 -1.47 2.87
CA GLY A 174 -14.19 -1.94 1.95
C GLY A 174 -14.62 -0.84 0.98
N ALA A 175 -14.90 0.36 1.49
CA ALA A 175 -15.28 1.52 0.67
C ALA A 175 -14.15 2.00 -0.25
N ILE A 176 -12.91 2.08 0.27
CA ILE A 176 -11.74 2.47 -0.53
C ILE A 176 -11.52 1.49 -1.68
N ARG A 177 -11.61 0.20 -1.43
CA ARG A 177 -11.42 -0.80 -2.49
C ARG A 177 -12.49 -0.72 -3.55
N GLU A 178 -13.75 -0.61 -3.14
CA GLU A 178 -14.88 -0.51 -4.06
C GLU A 178 -14.75 0.72 -4.97
N ILE A 179 -14.42 1.90 -4.41
CA ILE A 179 -14.28 3.11 -5.22
C ILE A 179 -13.08 3.05 -6.17
N LEU A 180 -11.95 2.47 -5.75
CA LEU A 180 -10.79 2.29 -6.63
C LEU A 180 -11.11 1.31 -7.78
N GLU A 181 -11.89 0.26 -7.53
CA GLU A 181 -12.37 -0.65 -8.57
C GLU A 181 -13.29 0.07 -9.57
N LEU A 182 -14.14 1.00 -9.10
CA LEU A 182 -15.00 1.81 -9.96
C LEU A 182 -14.19 2.85 -10.76
N GLU A 183 -13.26 3.55 -10.14
CA GLU A 183 -12.36 4.51 -10.82
C GLU A 183 -11.59 3.83 -11.96
N GLU A 184 -11.12 2.59 -11.75
CA GLU A 184 -10.45 1.82 -12.79
C GLU A 184 -11.41 1.37 -13.92
N ALA A 185 -12.60 0.92 -13.56
CA ALA A 185 -13.54 0.33 -14.52
C ALA A 185 -14.22 1.35 -15.43
N VAL A 186 -14.56 2.53 -14.93
CA VAL A 186 -15.36 3.55 -15.65
C VAL A 186 -14.63 4.88 -15.88
N GLY A 187 -13.39 5.00 -15.42
CA GLY A 187 -12.66 6.27 -15.41
C GLY A 187 -13.06 7.15 -14.23
N VAL A 188 -12.64 8.42 -14.24
CA VAL A 188 -12.85 9.33 -13.11
C VAL A 188 -14.33 9.45 -12.78
N VAL A 189 -14.70 9.02 -11.59
CA VAL A 189 -16.04 9.20 -11.00
C VAL A 189 -16.13 10.64 -10.48
N ASP A 190 -17.17 11.38 -10.84
CA ASP A 190 -17.29 12.81 -10.53
C ASP A 190 -17.75 13.08 -9.08
N GLY A 191 -17.20 14.12 -8.48
CA GLY A 191 -17.64 14.71 -7.21
C GLY A 191 -17.30 13.93 -5.95
N ALA A 192 -18.24 13.86 -4.99
CA ALA A 192 -18.06 13.17 -3.69
C ALA A 192 -17.86 11.65 -3.78
N ALA A 193 -18.06 11.08 -4.96
CA ALA A 193 -17.81 9.66 -5.24
C ALA A 193 -16.35 9.36 -5.63
N THR A 194 -15.43 10.33 -5.61
CA THR A 194 -14.00 10.09 -5.77
C THR A 194 -13.40 9.50 -4.49
N ALA A 195 -12.32 8.74 -4.63
CA ALA A 195 -11.63 8.18 -3.47
C ALA A 195 -11.20 9.27 -2.48
N ASP A 196 -10.73 10.44 -2.95
CA ASP A 196 -10.37 11.56 -2.08
C ASP A 196 -11.58 12.20 -1.39
N GLY A 197 -12.73 12.28 -2.06
CA GLY A 197 -13.99 12.75 -1.49
C GLY A 197 -14.55 11.85 -0.39
N LEU A 198 -14.17 10.59 -0.37
CA LEU A 198 -14.58 9.65 0.67
C LEU A 198 -13.85 9.85 2.02
N ILE A 199 -12.65 10.44 2.04
CA ILE A 199 -11.86 10.57 3.27
C ILE A 199 -12.68 11.20 4.40
N PRO A 200 -13.25 12.42 4.25
CA PRO A 200 -14.00 13.07 5.33
C PRO A 200 -15.27 12.30 5.72
N GLU A 201 -15.94 11.65 4.77
CA GLU A 201 -17.15 10.88 5.04
C GLU A 201 -16.85 9.59 5.81
N LEU A 202 -15.80 8.87 5.42
CA LEU A 202 -15.35 7.67 6.12
C LEU A 202 -14.85 8.00 7.52
N ALA A 203 -14.09 9.09 7.67
CA ALA A 203 -13.63 9.56 8.97
C ALA A 203 -14.81 9.91 9.87
N ARG A 204 -15.77 10.69 9.39
CA ARG A 204 -16.99 11.05 10.13
C ARG A 204 -17.79 9.82 10.56
N ALA A 205 -17.98 8.85 9.65
CA ALA A 205 -18.70 7.62 9.95
C ALA A 205 -17.97 6.78 11.02
N TRP A 206 -16.66 6.70 10.95
CA TRP A 206 -15.86 5.95 11.91
C TRP A 206 -15.86 6.63 13.29
N ILE A 207 -15.68 7.96 13.33
CA ILE A 207 -15.77 8.78 14.56
C ILE A 207 -17.13 8.59 15.24
N ALA A 208 -18.23 8.69 14.47
CA ALA A 208 -19.57 8.47 14.99
C ALA A 208 -19.76 7.04 15.54
N TYR A 209 -19.20 6.04 14.90
CA TYR A 209 -19.26 4.66 15.35
C TYR A 209 -18.42 4.41 16.61
N LEU A 210 -17.28 5.08 16.75
CA LEU A 210 -16.49 5.08 17.99
C LEU A 210 -17.24 5.75 19.14
N GLY A 211 -18.29 6.55 18.84
CA GLY A 211 -18.94 7.42 19.79
C GLY A 211 -17.99 8.51 20.29
N ALA A 212 -16.98 8.85 19.51
CA ALA A 212 -16.05 9.95 19.71
C ALA A 212 -16.56 11.19 18.95
N GLY A 213 -16.21 12.39 19.40
CA GLY A 213 -16.74 13.63 18.84
C GLY A 213 -17.97 14.08 19.61
N GLY A 214 -17.75 14.95 20.59
CA GLY A 214 -18.82 15.64 21.30
C GLY A 214 -19.53 16.66 20.39
N PRO A 215 -20.64 17.28 20.83
CA PRO A 215 -21.49 18.16 20.00
C PRO A 215 -20.88 19.52 19.67
N ASP A 216 -19.56 19.74 19.77
CA ASP A 216 -18.96 21.05 19.50
C ASP A 216 -18.01 21.04 18.28
N PRO A 217 -18.51 21.49 17.10
CA PRO A 217 -17.65 21.69 15.94
C PRO A 217 -16.73 22.92 16.04
N ALA A 218 -16.77 23.69 17.15
CA ALA A 218 -16.00 24.93 17.32
C ALA A 218 -14.65 24.75 18.03
N SER A 219 -14.35 23.56 18.59
CA SER A 219 -13.11 23.30 19.35
C SER A 219 -12.05 22.50 18.60
N ALA A 220 -12.33 22.05 17.39
CA ALA A 220 -11.35 21.38 16.55
C ALA A 220 -10.32 22.39 16.04
N GLY A 221 -9.22 22.53 16.74
CA GLY A 221 -8.02 23.12 16.20
C GLY A 221 -7.64 22.34 14.93
N SER A 222 -7.74 22.97 13.78
CA SER A 222 -7.32 22.44 12.48
C SER A 222 -5.79 22.33 12.47
N GLY A 223 -5.26 21.31 13.14
CA GLY A 223 -3.89 20.88 12.91
C GLY A 223 -3.85 20.26 11.52
N GLU A 224 -3.31 21.00 10.57
CA GLU A 224 -3.02 20.48 9.25
C GLU A 224 -2.03 19.30 9.43
N VAL A 225 -2.51 18.09 9.10
CA VAL A 225 -1.70 16.89 9.24
C VAL A 225 -0.77 16.84 8.03
N ASP A 226 0.45 17.35 8.20
CA ASP A 226 1.48 17.29 7.17
C ASP A 226 2.10 15.88 7.18
N PHE A 227 1.61 15.03 6.29
CA PHE A 227 2.11 13.67 6.17
C PHE A 227 3.39 13.66 5.32
N PHE A 228 4.45 13.05 5.87
CA PHE A 228 5.52 12.54 5.03
C PHE A 228 4.89 11.57 4.00
N ASP A 229 4.99 11.90 2.72
CA ASP A 229 4.42 11.09 1.64
C ASP A 229 5.47 10.14 1.05
N PRO A 230 5.53 8.88 1.52
CA PRO A 230 6.45 7.88 0.97
C PRO A 230 5.99 7.30 -0.39
N TRP A 231 4.83 7.76 -0.90
CA TRP A 231 4.25 7.32 -2.18
C TRP A 231 4.36 8.39 -3.28
N GLY A 232 4.85 9.62 -2.95
CA GLY A 232 4.95 10.84 -3.76
C GLY A 232 5.69 10.76 -5.06
#